data_fe1f92b164513ecd978da24b1a1e61f4
#
_entry.id   fe1f92b164513ecd978da24b1a1e61f4
#
_cell.length_a   1.000
_cell.length_b   1.000
_cell.length_c   1.000
_cell.angle_alpha   90.00
_cell.angle_beta   90.00
_cell.angle_gamma   90.00
#
_symmetry.space_group_name_H-M   'P 1'
#
loop_
_entity.id
_entity.type
_entity.pdbx_description
1 polymer ?
#
loop_
_entity_poly.entity_id
_entity_poly.type
_entity_poly.pdbx_seq_one_letter_code
_entity_poly.pdbx_strand_id
1 'polypeptide(L)'
;MRFSIVVCFAAAAVATAAETRKAVPDRYYNTFSHTNAVFLKINPGDIVITKTVDSGGLDEQGQARATGGNPLTGPFYVESAEPGDAILVHLRKVRLNRNWGSTAYRLAPFSVMPEFVESLYPNHYKADLVRKGRDNMLPWDLDLKTNTVKLREPVSGKIKLEFPARPMLGCIGVAAPGDFSPTSGPSGSYGGNLDYNEIAEGATVILPVYHKGALLFMGDGHAIMADGEPTGTGVETSMDVEFAVEVRKNAHVNGPRVETDDYLISLGAQPEFSSSLDRGLQMATTDMIRWLTGDYQLEPWAANQLIGAVGKYDVVTVAGTMALRIPKKYLK
;
A
#
# COMPACT_ATOMS: atom_id res chain seq x y z
N MET A 1 -57.73 -24.89 17.15
CA MET A 1 -56.26 -24.64 17.31
C MET A 1 -55.59 -25.09 16.04
N ARG A 2 -55.15 -24.14 15.22
CA ARG A 2 -54.34 -24.45 14.02
C ARG A 2 -52.84 -24.20 14.35
N PHE A 3 -52.05 -25.28 14.35
CA PHE A 3 -50.60 -25.16 14.49
C PHE A 3 -50.00 -24.80 13.14
N SER A 4 -49.36 -23.63 13.02
CA SER A 4 -48.53 -23.24 11.88
C SER A 4 -47.12 -23.75 12.15
N ILE A 5 -46.66 -24.66 11.32
CA ILE A 5 -45.27 -25.12 11.33
C ILE A 5 -44.46 -24.11 10.54
N VAL A 6 -43.57 -23.38 11.22
CA VAL A 6 -42.54 -22.54 10.57
C VAL A 6 -41.35 -23.40 10.21
N VAL A 7 -41.18 -23.68 8.93
CA VAL A 7 -40.00 -24.37 8.41
C VAL A 7 -38.90 -23.31 8.19
N CYS A 8 -37.91 -23.29 9.07
CA CYS A 8 -36.68 -22.52 8.85
C CYS A 8 -35.81 -23.26 7.85
N PHE A 9 -35.68 -22.73 6.65
CA PHE A 9 -34.63 -23.15 5.72
C PHE A 9 -33.29 -22.55 6.18
N ALA A 10 -32.43 -23.38 6.74
CA ALA A 10 -31.02 -23.03 6.91
C ALA A 10 -30.35 -23.14 5.54
N ALA A 11 -30.00 -22.00 4.95
CA ALA A 11 -29.15 -21.97 3.77
C ALA A 11 -27.72 -22.43 4.19
N ALA A 12 -27.35 -23.64 3.83
CA ALA A 12 -25.97 -24.10 3.97
C ALA A 12 -25.10 -23.30 2.99
N ALA A 13 -24.23 -22.43 3.50
CA ALA A 13 -23.18 -21.82 2.71
C ALA A 13 -22.23 -22.93 2.25
N VAL A 14 -22.19 -23.21 0.97
CA VAL A 14 -21.19 -24.11 0.37
C VAL A 14 -19.86 -23.37 0.43
N ALA A 15 -18.99 -23.74 1.35
CA ALA A 15 -17.61 -23.27 1.36
C ALA A 15 -16.92 -23.85 0.12
N THR A 16 -16.64 -23.01 -0.87
CA THR A 16 -15.77 -23.37 -2.00
C THR A 16 -14.36 -23.59 -1.46
N ALA A 17 -13.70 -24.66 -1.89
CA ALA A 17 -12.30 -24.89 -1.54
C ALA A 17 -11.44 -23.73 -2.08
N ALA A 18 -10.46 -23.28 -1.28
CA ALA A 18 -9.52 -22.24 -1.70
C ALA A 18 -8.73 -22.67 -2.94
N GLU A 19 -8.70 -21.84 -3.96
CA GLU A 19 -8.01 -22.10 -5.21
C GLU A 19 -6.77 -21.22 -5.37
N THR A 20 -5.78 -21.70 -6.12
CA THR A 20 -4.65 -20.87 -6.54
C THR A 20 -4.92 -20.35 -7.95
N ARG A 21 -5.00 -19.02 -8.08
CA ARG A 21 -5.28 -18.33 -9.34
C ARG A 21 -4.04 -17.56 -9.80
N LYS A 22 -3.57 -17.86 -11.01
CA LYS A 22 -2.45 -17.15 -11.63
C LYS A 22 -3.01 -16.30 -12.75
N ALA A 23 -2.84 -14.97 -12.65
CA ALA A 23 -3.31 -14.04 -13.64
C ALA A 23 -2.45 -12.76 -13.65
N VAL A 24 -2.14 -12.27 -14.84
CA VAL A 24 -1.47 -10.98 -15.06
C VAL A 24 -2.40 -10.16 -15.95
N PRO A 25 -2.72 -8.92 -15.59
CA PRO A 25 -3.64 -8.11 -16.39
C PRO A 25 -3.03 -7.70 -17.74
N ASP A 26 -3.88 -7.57 -18.73
CA ASP A 26 -3.57 -6.96 -20.02
C ASP A 26 -3.86 -5.45 -20.03
N ARG A 27 -4.60 -4.97 -19.03
CA ARG A 27 -4.97 -3.57 -18.84
C ARG A 27 -4.70 -3.13 -17.41
N TYR A 28 -4.16 -1.92 -17.27
CA TYR A 28 -3.86 -1.28 -15.99
C TYR A 28 -4.64 0.03 -15.89
N TYR A 29 -4.99 0.42 -14.67
CA TYR A 29 -5.74 1.64 -14.39
C TYR A 29 -4.92 2.58 -13.51
N ASN A 30 -5.10 3.90 -13.71
CA ASN A 30 -4.47 4.93 -12.88
C ASN A 30 -5.48 5.60 -11.93
N THR A 31 -6.56 4.86 -11.59
CA THR A 31 -7.62 5.36 -10.68
C THR A 31 -8.14 4.23 -9.80
N PHE A 32 -8.48 4.58 -8.55
CA PHE A 32 -9.22 3.70 -7.63
C PHE A 32 -10.72 3.88 -7.83
N SER A 33 -11.21 3.56 -9.01
CA SER A 33 -12.60 3.78 -9.42
C SER A 33 -13.42 2.50 -9.43
N HIS A 34 -14.68 2.59 -8.96
CA HIS A 34 -15.64 1.49 -9.04
C HIS A 34 -16.13 1.24 -10.48
N THR A 35 -15.88 2.17 -11.41
CA THR A 35 -16.24 2.03 -12.83
C THR A 35 -15.19 1.28 -13.64
N ASN A 36 -14.02 0.98 -13.09
CA ASN A 36 -13.00 0.20 -13.75
C ASN A 36 -13.49 -1.25 -13.96
N ALA A 37 -13.29 -1.78 -15.16
CA ALA A 37 -13.72 -3.14 -15.48
C ALA A 37 -12.96 -4.16 -14.62
N VAL A 38 -13.68 -5.10 -14.02
CA VAL A 38 -13.13 -6.16 -13.16
C VAL A 38 -12.12 -7.00 -13.94
N PHE A 39 -10.91 -7.11 -13.39
CA PHE A 39 -9.85 -7.95 -13.94
C PHE A 39 -10.07 -9.42 -13.59
N LEU A 40 -10.29 -9.72 -12.31
CA LEU A 40 -10.45 -11.09 -11.83
C LEU A 40 -11.41 -11.11 -10.65
N LYS A 41 -12.33 -12.10 -10.65
CA LYS A 41 -13.15 -12.42 -9.48
C LYS A 41 -12.45 -13.47 -8.64
N ILE A 42 -12.38 -13.25 -7.33
CA ILE A 42 -11.73 -14.12 -6.34
C ILE A 42 -12.67 -14.41 -5.18
N ASN A 43 -12.59 -15.62 -4.64
CA ASN A 43 -13.28 -15.96 -3.40
C ASN A 43 -12.39 -15.65 -2.19
N PRO A 44 -12.98 -15.33 -1.03
CA PRO A 44 -12.22 -15.30 0.21
C PRO A 44 -11.45 -16.61 0.43
N GLY A 45 -10.15 -16.50 0.72
CA GLY A 45 -9.24 -17.63 0.89
C GLY A 45 -8.50 -18.06 -0.40
N ASP A 46 -8.94 -17.65 -1.58
CA ASP A 46 -8.17 -17.90 -2.81
C ASP A 46 -6.76 -17.29 -2.71
N ILE A 47 -5.76 -17.98 -3.24
CA ILE A 47 -4.40 -17.48 -3.38
C ILE A 47 -4.24 -16.91 -4.79
N VAL A 48 -3.95 -15.63 -4.89
CA VAL A 48 -3.72 -14.97 -6.17
C VAL A 48 -2.23 -14.75 -6.39
N ILE A 49 -1.73 -15.17 -7.55
CA ILE A 49 -0.35 -14.94 -8.00
C ILE A 49 -0.43 -14.02 -9.21
N THR A 50 0.15 -12.85 -9.10
CA THR A 50 0.11 -11.80 -10.12
C THR A 50 1.42 -11.04 -10.20
N LYS A 51 1.46 -10.02 -11.06
CA LYS A 51 2.59 -9.10 -11.23
C LYS A 51 2.09 -7.67 -11.24
N THR A 52 2.96 -6.74 -10.81
CA THR A 52 2.76 -5.31 -11.05
C THR A 52 3.67 -4.83 -12.18
N VAL A 53 3.33 -3.71 -12.77
CA VAL A 53 4.29 -2.86 -13.49
C VAL A 53 4.86 -1.83 -12.52
N ASP A 54 5.95 -1.15 -12.89
CA ASP A 54 6.48 -0.04 -12.07
C ASP A 54 5.63 1.24 -12.22
N SER A 55 5.93 2.25 -11.41
CA SER A 55 5.26 3.56 -11.46
C SER A 55 5.28 4.23 -12.84
N GLY A 56 6.26 3.89 -13.69
CA GLY A 56 6.36 4.33 -15.07
C GLY A 56 5.59 3.47 -16.08
N GLY A 57 4.97 2.36 -15.64
CA GLY A 57 4.21 1.44 -16.50
C GLY A 57 5.04 0.38 -17.21
N LEU A 58 6.28 0.11 -16.75
CA LEU A 58 7.15 -0.91 -17.32
C LEU A 58 7.05 -2.24 -16.58
N ASP A 59 6.97 -3.34 -17.31
CA ASP A 59 6.94 -4.70 -16.76
C ASP A 59 8.37 -5.21 -16.38
N GLU A 60 8.46 -6.48 -15.99
CA GLU A 60 9.72 -7.12 -15.61
C GLU A 60 10.72 -7.24 -16.77
N GLN A 61 10.27 -7.11 -18.00
CA GLN A 61 11.11 -7.11 -19.21
C GLN A 61 11.45 -5.69 -19.66
N GLY A 62 10.95 -4.66 -18.98
CA GLY A 62 11.08 -3.26 -19.35
C GLY A 62 10.22 -2.83 -20.53
N GLN A 63 9.17 -3.60 -20.84
CA GLN A 63 8.21 -3.25 -21.87
C GLN A 63 7.12 -2.35 -21.29
N ALA A 64 6.77 -1.29 -22.00
CA ALA A 64 5.68 -0.41 -21.62
C ALA A 64 4.32 -1.14 -21.78
N ARG A 65 3.63 -1.33 -20.66
CA ARG A 65 2.28 -1.95 -20.58
C ARG A 65 1.20 -0.93 -20.25
N ALA A 66 1.60 0.19 -19.65
CA ALA A 66 0.71 1.26 -19.25
C ALA A 66 1.40 2.62 -19.39
N THR A 67 0.64 3.70 -19.31
CA THR A 67 1.17 5.04 -19.08
C THR A 67 1.62 5.18 -17.62
N GLY A 68 2.68 5.96 -17.37
CA GLY A 68 3.14 6.24 -15.99
C GLY A 68 2.07 6.91 -15.12
N GLY A 69 2.41 7.11 -13.85
CA GLY A 69 1.52 7.64 -12.82
C GLY A 69 0.90 6.52 -11.98
N ASN A 70 1.73 5.57 -11.55
CA ASN A 70 1.40 4.45 -10.67
C ASN A 70 0.25 3.57 -11.22
N PRO A 71 0.45 2.89 -12.37
CA PRO A 71 -0.58 2.01 -12.91
C PRO A 71 -0.84 0.82 -11.99
N LEU A 72 -2.11 0.50 -11.80
CA LEU A 72 -2.61 -0.48 -10.84
C LEU A 72 -2.95 -1.81 -11.49
N THR A 73 -2.50 -2.90 -10.90
CA THR A 73 -2.96 -4.27 -11.14
C THR A 73 -4.30 -4.47 -10.44
N GLY A 74 -5.31 -4.93 -11.16
CA GLY A 74 -6.69 -5.07 -10.67
C GLY A 74 -7.69 -4.38 -11.60
N PRO A 75 -8.97 -4.15 -11.15
CA PRO A 75 -9.49 -4.49 -9.84
C PRO A 75 -9.79 -5.99 -9.69
N PHE A 76 -9.46 -6.51 -8.51
CA PHE A 76 -9.89 -7.83 -8.08
C PHE A 76 -11.26 -7.69 -7.38
N TYR A 77 -12.27 -8.35 -7.91
CA TYR A 77 -13.59 -8.40 -7.27
C TYR A 77 -13.60 -9.53 -6.25
N VAL A 78 -13.76 -9.18 -4.97
CA VAL A 78 -13.80 -10.13 -3.85
C VAL A 78 -15.25 -10.56 -3.63
N GLU A 79 -15.55 -11.82 -3.93
CA GLU A 79 -16.91 -12.37 -3.75
C GLU A 79 -17.34 -12.24 -2.27
N SER A 80 -18.60 -11.99 -2.04
CA SER A 80 -19.22 -11.75 -0.72
C SER A 80 -18.82 -10.45 0.00
N ALA A 81 -17.87 -9.65 -0.48
CA ALA A 81 -17.57 -8.35 0.12
C ALA A 81 -18.67 -7.33 -0.21
N GLU A 82 -19.23 -6.71 0.82
CA GLU A 82 -20.33 -5.73 0.72
C GLU A 82 -19.94 -4.42 1.45
N PRO A 83 -20.52 -3.28 1.10
CA PRO A 83 -20.27 -2.02 1.81
C PRO A 83 -20.47 -2.14 3.32
N GLY A 84 -19.52 -1.62 4.11
CA GLY A 84 -19.49 -1.74 5.57
C GLY A 84 -18.66 -2.92 6.09
N ASP A 85 -18.26 -3.83 5.22
CA ASP A 85 -17.28 -4.87 5.56
C ASP A 85 -15.86 -4.28 5.54
N ALA A 86 -14.89 -5.10 5.91
CA ALA A 86 -13.48 -4.89 5.60
C ALA A 86 -12.91 -6.10 4.86
N ILE A 87 -11.94 -5.87 3.98
CA ILE A 87 -11.10 -6.92 3.43
C ILE A 87 -9.73 -6.92 4.13
N LEU A 88 -9.23 -8.12 4.41
CA LEU A 88 -7.90 -8.36 4.94
C LEU A 88 -7.06 -8.96 3.82
N VAL A 89 -6.09 -8.20 3.32
CA VAL A 89 -5.22 -8.62 2.22
C VAL A 89 -3.91 -9.12 2.81
N HIS A 90 -3.72 -10.42 2.82
CA HIS A 90 -2.52 -11.09 3.32
C HIS A 90 -1.46 -11.12 2.21
N LEU A 91 -0.41 -10.32 2.32
CA LEU A 91 0.69 -10.26 1.37
C LEU A 91 1.66 -11.43 1.62
N ARG A 92 1.46 -12.53 0.90
CA ARG A 92 2.24 -13.76 1.08
C ARG A 92 3.62 -13.70 0.44
N LYS A 93 3.73 -12.98 -0.70
CA LYS A 93 4.99 -12.64 -1.36
C LYS A 93 4.91 -11.28 -2.00
N VAL A 94 5.96 -10.50 -1.80
CA VAL A 94 6.21 -9.24 -2.51
C VAL A 94 7.69 -9.26 -2.86
N ARG A 95 8.04 -9.56 -4.12
CA ARG A 95 9.42 -9.88 -4.51
C ARG A 95 9.83 -9.17 -5.78
N LEU A 96 11.09 -8.80 -5.81
CA LEU A 96 11.73 -8.29 -7.02
C LEU A 96 11.63 -9.30 -8.15
N ASN A 97 11.28 -8.85 -9.36
CA ASN A 97 11.18 -9.70 -10.54
C ASN A 97 12.01 -9.21 -11.73
N ARG A 98 12.78 -8.11 -11.53
CA ARG A 98 13.76 -7.61 -12.51
C ARG A 98 15.00 -7.05 -11.79
N ASN A 99 16.11 -6.92 -12.52
CA ASN A 99 17.42 -6.59 -11.97
C ASN A 99 17.78 -5.09 -12.03
N TRP A 100 16.79 -4.22 -12.21
CA TRP A 100 17.00 -2.78 -12.23
C TRP A 100 15.78 -2.02 -11.68
N GLY A 101 16.06 -0.84 -11.18
CA GLY A 101 15.08 0.13 -10.69
C GLY A 101 15.57 1.55 -10.88
N SER A 102 14.81 2.51 -10.40
CA SER A 102 15.19 3.92 -10.47
C SER A 102 14.57 4.73 -9.33
N THR A 103 15.27 5.80 -8.92
CA THR A 103 14.71 6.77 -7.96
C THR A 103 14.87 8.19 -8.47
N ALA A 104 14.08 9.11 -7.92
CA ALA A 104 14.26 10.54 -8.21
C ALA A 104 15.64 11.02 -7.74
N TYR A 105 16.20 11.95 -8.49
CA TYR A 105 17.49 12.55 -8.18
C TYR A 105 17.47 13.48 -6.95
N ARG A 106 16.33 14.10 -6.70
CA ARG A 106 16.17 15.13 -5.67
C ARG A 106 15.34 14.63 -4.51
N LEU A 107 15.51 15.26 -3.36
CA LEU A 107 14.50 15.19 -2.30
C LEU A 107 13.22 15.90 -2.75
N ALA A 108 12.08 15.39 -2.30
CA ALA A 108 10.80 16.04 -2.52
C ALA A 108 10.77 17.42 -1.83
N PRO A 109 10.09 18.43 -2.40
CA PRO A 109 10.01 19.76 -1.80
C PRO A 109 9.50 19.76 -0.36
N PHE A 110 8.66 18.81 0.01
CA PHE A 110 8.13 18.65 1.39
C PHE A 110 9.15 18.11 2.39
N SER A 111 10.29 17.59 1.91
CA SER A 111 11.33 16.98 2.75
C SER A 111 12.38 17.97 3.24
N VAL A 112 12.45 19.15 2.64
CA VAL A 112 13.46 20.17 2.91
C VAL A 112 12.85 21.56 3.01
N MET A 113 13.54 22.47 3.68
CA MET A 113 13.11 23.87 3.76
C MET A 113 13.17 24.52 2.36
N PRO A 114 12.18 25.34 1.98
CA PRO A 114 12.09 25.90 0.62
C PRO A 114 13.35 26.65 0.17
N GLU A 115 13.95 27.42 1.06
CA GLU A 115 15.18 28.18 0.79
C GLU A 115 16.39 27.25 0.53
N PHE A 116 16.35 26.02 1.02
CA PHE A 116 17.42 25.05 0.83
C PHE A 116 17.35 24.37 -0.54
N VAL A 117 16.15 24.24 -1.11
CA VAL A 117 15.93 23.67 -2.44
C VAL A 117 16.67 24.46 -3.50
N GLU A 118 16.58 25.80 -3.48
CA GLU A 118 17.27 26.65 -4.43
C GLU A 118 18.80 26.61 -4.27
N SER A 119 19.30 26.50 -3.05
CA SER A 119 20.74 26.48 -2.78
C SER A 119 21.42 25.19 -3.20
N LEU A 120 20.72 24.04 -3.09
CA LEU A 120 21.29 22.73 -3.39
C LEU A 120 21.25 22.40 -4.89
N TYR A 121 20.10 22.52 -5.51
CA TYR A 121 19.88 21.90 -6.80
C TYR A 121 20.46 22.63 -8.01
N PRO A 122 20.49 23.97 -8.10
CA PRO A 122 21.13 24.64 -9.21
C PRO A 122 22.61 24.34 -9.36
N ASN A 123 23.30 24.09 -8.24
CA ASN A 123 24.73 23.89 -8.20
C ASN A 123 25.15 22.41 -8.24
N HIS A 124 24.25 21.49 -7.95
CA HIS A 124 24.53 20.06 -7.83
C HIS A 124 23.85 19.20 -8.90
N TYR A 125 22.94 19.78 -9.66
CA TYR A 125 22.28 19.09 -10.74
C TYR A 125 23.21 18.98 -11.94
N LYS A 126 23.60 17.76 -12.26
CA LYS A 126 24.35 17.42 -13.47
C LYS A 126 23.47 16.57 -14.37
N ALA A 127 23.00 17.15 -15.45
CA ALA A 127 22.08 16.48 -16.39
C ALA A 127 22.66 15.20 -17.00
N ASP A 128 23.99 15.12 -17.13
CA ASP A 128 24.72 13.94 -17.63
C ASP A 128 24.73 12.76 -16.65
N LEU A 129 24.47 12.99 -15.36
CA LEU A 129 24.31 11.95 -14.35
C LEU A 129 22.90 11.37 -14.29
N VAL A 130 21.93 12.06 -14.89
CA VAL A 130 20.54 11.60 -14.97
C VAL A 130 20.37 10.73 -16.20
N ARG A 131 19.75 9.57 -16.04
CA ARG A 131 19.59 8.62 -17.12
C ARG A 131 18.78 9.22 -18.27
N LYS A 132 19.32 9.17 -19.49
CA LYS A 132 18.62 9.61 -20.69
C LYS A 132 17.27 8.89 -20.85
N GLY A 133 16.23 9.65 -21.11
CA GLY A 133 14.87 9.14 -21.33
C GLY A 133 14.05 8.85 -20.07
N ARG A 134 14.61 9.15 -18.89
CA ARG A 134 13.90 9.06 -17.61
C ARG A 134 14.23 10.31 -16.79
N ASP A 135 13.58 11.40 -17.14
CA ASP A 135 13.81 12.72 -16.59
C ASP A 135 13.93 12.69 -15.05
N ASN A 136 15.08 13.13 -14.55
CA ASN A 136 15.41 13.21 -13.13
C ASN A 136 15.44 11.87 -12.36
N MET A 137 15.56 10.73 -13.03
CA MET A 137 15.64 9.42 -12.38
C MET A 137 17.06 8.85 -12.42
N LEU A 138 17.52 8.35 -11.28
CA LEU A 138 18.80 7.66 -11.14
C LEU A 138 18.63 6.15 -11.24
N PRO A 139 19.53 5.45 -11.98
CA PRO A 139 19.45 4.00 -12.14
C PRO A 139 20.03 3.24 -10.95
N TRP A 140 19.35 2.17 -10.55
CA TRP A 140 19.77 1.22 -9.53
C TRP A 140 19.91 -0.18 -10.11
N ASP A 141 20.92 -0.93 -9.66
CA ASP A 141 21.06 -2.36 -9.89
C ASP A 141 20.39 -3.11 -8.75
N LEU A 142 19.58 -4.11 -9.11
CA LEU A 142 18.87 -4.98 -8.16
C LEU A 142 19.42 -6.40 -8.32
N ASP A 143 20.02 -6.94 -7.27
CA ASP A 143 20.50 -8.33 -7.27
C ASP A 143 19.42 -9.23 -6.66
N LEU A 144 18.78 -10.02 -7.53
CA LEU A 144 17.70 -10.93 -7.14
C LEU A 144 18.21 -12.14 -6.34
N LYS A 145 19.52 -12.44 -6.37
CA LYS A 145 20.09 -13.59 -5.65
C LYS A 145 20.47 -13.22 -4.23
N THR A 146 21.10 -12.06 -4.07
CA THR A 146 21.54 -11.57 -2.76
C THR A 146 20.49 -10.68 -2.08
N ASN A 147 19.43 -10.33 -2.80
CA ASN A 147 18.39 -9.41 -2.36
C ASN A 147 19.00 -8.07 -1.92
N THR A 148 19.82 -7.46 -2.78
CA THR A 148 20.47 -6.18 -2.54
C THR A 148 20.16 -5.17 -3.64
N VAL A 149 20.19 -3.89 -3.27
CA VAL A 149 20.03 -2.76 -4.18
C VAL A 149 21.29 -1.91 -4.15
N LYS A 150 21.75 -1.43 -5.31
CA LYS A 150 22.95 -0.63 -5.44
C LYS A 150 22.75 0.50 -6.42
N LEU A 151 23.03 1.73 -6.00
CA LEU A 151 23.04 2.86 -6.92
C LEU A 151 24.12 2.62 -7.99
N ARG A 152 23.70 2.59 -9.26
CA ARG A 152 24.61 2.36 -10.38
C ARG A 152 25.45 3.60 -10.66
N GLU A 153 24.80 4.73 -10.75
CA GLU A 153 25.43 6.03 -11.01
C GLU A 153 24.53 7.18 -10.52
N PRO A 154 25.09 8.30 -10.06
CA PRO A 154 26.50 8.59 -9.94
C PRO A 154 27.19 7.81 -8.82
N VAL A 155 28.48 7.51 -8.98
CA VAL A 155 29.26 6.83 -7.93
C VAL A 155 29.82 7.87 -6.96
N SER A 156 29.54 7.66 -5.64
CA SER A 156 30.17 8.46 -4.60
C SER A 156 31.60 7.99 -4.34
N GLY A 157 32.54 8.93 -4.27
CA GLY A 157 33.92 8.63 -3.87
C GLY A 157 34.11 8.43 -2.35
N LYS A 158 33.04 8.63 -1.54
CA LYS A 158 33.12 8.59 -0.08
C LYS A 158 32.34 7.46 0.56
N ILE A 159 31.21 7.09 -0.02
CA ILE A 159 30.30 6.06 0.52
C ILE A 159 29.81 5.12 -0.58
N LYS A 160 29.49 3.90 -0.19
CA LYS A 160 28.76 2.96 -1.02
C LYS A 160 27.26 3.12 -0.77
N LEU A 161 26.50 3.38 -1.82
CA LEU A 161 25.04 3.37 -1.78
C LEU A 161 24.56 1.97 -2.21
N GLU A 162 24.67 1.03 -1.28
CA GLU A 162 24.32 -0.38 -1.46
C GLU A 162 23.64 -0.87 -0.17
N PHE A 163 22.44 -1.44 -0.28
CA PHE A 163 21.58 -1.78 0.86
C PHE A 163 20.91 -3.13 0.64
N PRO A 164 20.52 -3.84 1.70
CA PRO A 164 19.55 -4.93 1.59
C PRO A 164 18.25 -4.41 0.98
N ALA A 165 17.67 -5.14 0.03
CA ALA A 165 16.34 -4.81 -0.49
C ALA A 165 15.27 -5.08 0.58
N ARG A 166 14.25 -4.24 0.59
CA ARG A 166 13.00 -4.42 1.37
C ARG A 166 11.82 -4.19 0.43
N PRO A 167 11.49 -5.18 -0.42
CA PRO A 167 10.43 -5.03 -1.41
C PRO A 167 9.08 -4.75 -0.75
N MET A 168 8.35 -3.76 -1.26
CA MET A 168 7.06 -3.32 -0.75
C MET A 168 6.14 -2.84 -1.88
N LEU A 169 4.86 -2.64 -1.58
CA LEU A 169 3.89 -2.03 -2.49
C LEU A 169 3.57 -0.61 -2.01
N GLY A 170 3.81 0.39 -2.86
CA GLY A 170 3.40 1.78 -2.61
C GLY A 170 1.89 1.94 -2.72
N CYS A 171 1.30 1.42 -3.78
CA CYS A 171 -0.14 1.45 -4.00
C CYS A 171 -0.83 0.14 -3.57
N ILE A 172 -1.77 0.26 -2.63
CA ILE A 172 -2.77 -0.77 -2.34
C ILE A 172 -4.05 -0.13 -1.81
N GLY A 173 -5.21 -0.49 -2.39
CA GLY A 173 -6.48 0.12 -2.01
C GLY A 173 -7.66 -0.50 -2.70
N VAL A 174 -8.84 -0.07 -2.31
CA VAL A 174 -10.12 -0.46 -2.90
C VAL A 174 -10.72 0.70 -3.71
N ALA A 175 -11.80 0.44 -4.44
CA ALA A 175 -12.55 1.52 -5.07
C ALA A 175 -13.01 2.54 -4.02
N ALA A 176 -12.72 3.82 -4.25
CA ALA A 176 -13.01 4.92 -3.32
C ALA A 176 -14.51 5.13 -3.12
N PRO A 177 -14.93 5.75 -1.99
CA PRO A 177 -16.35 5.87 -1.65
C PRO A 177 -17.15 6.73 -2.64
N GLY A 178 -18.41 6.37 -2.86
CA GLY A 178 -19.33 7.07 -3.76
C GLY A 178 -18.83 7.08 -5.20
N ASP A 179 -19.04 8.18 -5.91
CA ASP A 179 -18.58 8.37 -7.29
C ASP A 179 -17.17 9.00 -7.37
N PHE A 180 -16.48 9.13 -6.25
CA PHE A 180 -15.12 9.64 -6.20
C PHE A 180 -14.17 8.63 -6.84
N SER A 181 -13.44 9.07 -7.85
CA SER A 181 -12.49 8.24 -8.62
C SER A 181 -11.09 8.88 -8.58
N PRO A 182 -10.40 8.83 -7.42
CA PRO A 182 -9.09 9.43 -7.30
C PRO A 182 -8.08 8.73 -8.21
N THR A 183 -7.10 9.51 -8.66
CA THR A 183 -5.94 8.93 -9.34
C THR A 183 -5.14 8.06 -8.38
N SER A 184 -4.21 7.26 -8.92
CA SER A 184 -3.30 6.43 -8.11
C SER A 184 -2.16 7.22 -7.45
N GLY A 185 -2.14 8.55 -7.53
CA GLY A 185 -1.15 9.41 -6.86
C GLY A 185 -1.43 9.65 -5.36
N PRO A 186 -2.65 10.05 -4.94
CA PRO A 186 -2.95 10.27 -3.53
C PRO A 186 -3.35 8.98 -2.79
N SER A 187 -3.28 9.04 -1.47
CA SER A 187 -3.87 8.05 -0.56
C SER A 187 -5.12 8.62 0.12
N GLY A 188 -5.94 7.76 0.73
CA GLY A 188 -7.15 8.18 1.43
C GLY A 188 -7.73 7.07 2.30
N SER A 189 -8.98 7.21 2.72
CA SER A 189 -9.68 6.18 3.49
C SER A 189 -9.80 4.84 2.76
N TYR A 190 -9.70 4.85 1.44
CA TYR A 190 -9.74 3.69 0.56
C TYR A 190 -8.38 2.96 0.43
N GLY A 191 -7.32 3.43 1.07
CA GLY A 191 -5.94 3.06 0.82
C GLY A 191 -5.31 4.01 -0.21
N GLY A 192 -4.87 3.51 -1.35
CA GLY A 192 -4.28 4.30 -2.42
C GLY A 192 -2.77 4.24 -2.44
N ASN A 193 -2.10 5.34 -2.77
CA ASN A 193 -0.66 5.47 -2.72
C ASN A 193 -0.20 5.72 -1.28
N LEU A 194 -0.11 4.63 -0.53
CA LEU A 194 0.22 4.71 0.89
C LEU A 194 1.72 4.91 1.12
N ASP A 195 2.57 4.38 0.23
CA ASP A 195 4.03 4.46 0.32
C ASP A 195 4.56 4.15 1.72
N TYR A 196 4.09 3.03 2.27
CA TYR A 196 4.47 2.60 3.60
C TYR A 196 5.31 1.32 3.55
N ASN A 197 6.54 1.39 3.99
CA ASN A 197 7.51 0.30 3.91
C ASN A 197 7.18 -0.94 4.75
N GLU A 198 6.15 -0.90 5.60
CA GLU A 198 5.58 -2.06 6.28
C GLU A 198 4.51 -2.80 5.43
N ILE A 199 4.13 -2.29 4.24
CA ILE A 199 3.25 -2.98 3.29
C ILE A 199 4.10 -3.92 2.41
N ALA A 200 4.65 -4.94 3.06
CA ALA A 200 5.64 -5.87 2.52
C ALA A 200 5.20 -7.33 2.70
N GLU A 201 6.04 -8.26 2.25
CA GLU A 201 5.80 -9.70 2.46
C GLU A 201 5.59 -10.03 3.94
N GLY A 202 4.51 -10.75 4.27
CA GLY A 202 4.10 -11.12 5.62
C GLY A 202 3.11 -10.16 6.27
N ALA A 203 2.91 -8.95 5.73
CA ALA A 203 1.92 -8.02 6.26
C ALA A 203 0.49 -8.37 5.83
N THR A 204 -0.48 -7.99 6.67
CA THR A 204 -1.91 -7.96 6.34
C THR A 204 -2.37 -6.51 6.25
N VAL A 205 -2.85 -6.11 5.07
CA VAL A 205 -3.46 -4.80 4.87
C VAL A 205 -4.97 -4.90 5.03
N ILE A 206 -5.56 -4.09 5.91
CA ILE A 206 -6.99 -4.09 6.22
C ILE A 206 -7.58 -2.83 5.59
N LEU A 207 -8.54 -3.02 4.70
CA LEU A 207 -9.17 -1.94 3.93
C LEU A 207 -10.68 -1.96 4.09
N PRO A 208 -11.33 -0.79 4.21
CA PRO A 208 -12.79 -0.70 4.23
C PRO A 208 -13.39 -1.08 2.88
N VAL A 209 -14.62 -1.58 2.87
CA VAL A 209 -15.36 -1.88 1.64
C VAL A 209 -16.42 -0.80 1.42
N TYR A 210 -16.33 -0.06 0.32
CA TYR A 210 -17.28 0.98 -0.07
C TYR A 210 -18.23 0.52 -1.18
N HIS A 211 -17.78 -0.41 -2.01
CA HIS A 211 -18.53 -0.95 -3.15
C HIS A 211 -18.58 -2.48 -3.08
N LYS A 212 -19.65 -3.06 -3.59
CA LYS A 212 -19.79 -4.51 -3.72
C LYS A 212 -18.57 -5.10 -4.41
N GLY A 213 -18.01 -6.16 -3.80
CA GLY A 213 -16.78 -6.80 -4.28
C GLY A 213 -15.50 -6.04 -3.91
N ALA A 214 -15.57 -4.99 -3.09
CA ALA A 214 -14.45 -4.14 -2.66
C ALA A 214 -13.68 -3.49 -3.82
N LEU A 215 -13.39 -4.24 -4.89
CA LEU A 215 -12.58 -3.82 -6.05
C LEU A 215 -11.16 -3.45 -5.62
N LEU A 216 -10.40 -4.47 -5.24
CA LEU A 216 -9.01 -4.31 -4.76
C LEU A 216 -8.06 -4.01 -5.92
N PHE A 217 -7.18 -3.04 -5.71
CA PHE A 217 -6.08 -2.67 -6.60
C PHE A 217 -4.75 -2.70 -5.86
N MET A 218 -3.66 -2.94 -6.59
CA MET A 218 -2.29 -2.85 -6.07
C MET A 218 -1.30 -2.48 -7.17
N GLY A 219 -0.16 -1.91 -6.81
CA GLY A 219 0.88 -1.51 -7.76
C GLY A 219 2.01 -0.78 -7.09
N ASP A 220 2.80 -0.06 -7.90
CA ASP A 220 3.83 0.85 -7.41
C ASP A 220 4.83 0.15 -6.47
N GLY A 221 5.56 -0.81 -7.02
CA GLY A 221 6.50 -1.62 -6.26
C GLY A 221 7.83 -0.93 -6.04
N HIS A 222 8.30 -0.89 -4.80
CA HIS A 222 9.60 -0.34 -4.43
C HIS A 222 10.55 -1.44 -3.95
N ALA A 223 11.76 -1.47 -4.48
CA ALA A 223 12.79 -2.41 -4.03
C ALA A 223 13.30 -2.06 -2.62
N ILE A 224 13.33 -0.79 -2.29
CA ILE A 224 13.60 -0.19 -0.97
C ILE A 224 13.07 1.24 -0.95
N MET A 225 12.61 1.66 0.22
CA MET A 225 12.18 3.03 0.48
C MET A 225 12.37 3.33 1.98
N ALA A 226 12.83 4.54 2.30
CA ALA A 226 12.92 5.03 3.66
C ALA A 226 11.57 5.57 4.15
N ASP A 227 11.40 5.71 5.47
CA ASP A 227 10.26 6.40 6.06
C ASP A 227 10.11 7.80 5.47
N GLY A 228 8.88 8.16 5.16
CA GLY A 228 8.54 9.46 4.62
C GLY A 228 8.68 9.60 3.10
N GLU A 229 9.27 8.63 2.44
CA GLU A 229 9.54 8.71 1.00
C GLU A 229 10.20 10.06 0.60
N PRO A 230 11.33 10.43 1.22
CA PRO A 230 11.83 11.78 1.17
C PRO A 230 12.30 12.24 -0.22
N THR A 231 12.53 11.32 -1.14
CA THR A 231 12.82 11.62 -2.56
C THR A 231 11.56 11.76 -3.41
N GLY A 232 10.37 11.45 -2.85
CA GLY A 232 9.10 11.40 -3.59
C GLY A 232 9.03 10.24 -4.58
N THR A 233 9.90 9.25 -4.41
CA THR A 233 9.90 7.93 -5.06
C THR A 233 10.66 6.95 -4.15
N GLY A 234 10.26 5.70 -4.15
CA GLY A 234 11.14 4.62 -3.71
C GLY A 234 12.17 4.25 -4.79
N VAL A 235 12.86 3.14 -4.66
CA VAL A 235 13.55 2.50 -5.79
C VAL A 235 12.49 1.75 -6.59
N GLU A 236 11.95 2.45 -7.58
CA GLU A 236 10.81 2.04 -8.42
C GLU A 236 11.14 0.79 -9.23
N THR A 237 10.28 -0.23 -9.14
CA THR A 237 10.44 -1.46 -9.90
C THR A 237 9.12 -2.23 -10.02
N SER A 238 9.06 -3.22 -10.91
CA SER A 238 7.94 -4.17 -10.97
C SER A 238 8.14 -5.29 -9.95
N MET A 239 7.03 -5.94 -9.55
CA MET A 239 7.02 -6.97 -8.50
C MET A 239 6.29 -8.23 -8.92
N ASP A 240 6.73 -9.38 -8.41
CA ASP A 240 5.90 -10.57 -8.27
C ASP A 240 5.14 -10.48 -6.96
N VAL A 241 3.83 -10.68 -7.00
CA VAL A 241 2.95 -10.60 -5.84
C VAL A 241 2.14 -11.88 -5.68
N GLU A 242 2.10 -12.41 -4.46
CA GLU A 242 1.20 -13.48 -4.05
C GLU A 242 0.42 -13.00 -2.82
N PHE A 243 -0.90 -13.04 -2.90
CA PHE A 243 -1.76 -12.61 -1.80
C PHE A 243 -2.99 -13.51 -1.66
N ALA A 244 -3.62 -13.45 -0.49
CA ALA A 244 -4.94 -14.00 -0.23
C ALA A 244 -5.82 -12.92 0.41
N VAL A 245 -7.15 -13.05 0.31
CA VAL A 245 -8.08 -12.09 0.89
C VAL A 245 -9.07 -12.79 1.80
N GLU A 246 -9.32 -12.22 2.97
CA GLU A 246 -10.43 -12.55 3.84
C GLU A 246 -11.44 -11.40 3.89
N VAL A 247 -12.71 -11.70 4.17
CA VAL A 247 -13.76 -10.70 4.35
C VAL A 247 -14.22 -10.73 5.81
N ARG A 248 -14.05 -9.59 6.49
CA ARG A 248 -14.59 -9.36 7.84
C ARG A 248 -15.89 -8.59 7.72
N LYS A 249 -16.99 -9.27 8.02
CA LYS A 249 -18.34 -8.70 7.90
C LYS A 249 -18.61 -7.63 8.94
N ASN A 250 -19.29 -6.54 8.52
CA ASN A 250 -19.73 -5.44 9.40
C ASN A 250 -18.60 -4.86 10.27
N ALA A 251 -17.42 -4.77 9.73
CA ALA A 251 -16.21 -4.35 10.48
C ALA A 251 -16.15 -2.82 10.69
N HIS A 252 -16.81 -2.02 9.83
CA HIS A 252 -16.87 -0.55 9.90
C HIS A 252 -15.50 0.11 10.11
N VAL A 253 -14.50 -0.36 9.34
CA VAL A 253 -13.17 0.24 9.34
C VAL A 253 -13.22 1.59 8.60
N ASN A 254 -12.58 2.62 9.14
CA ASN A 254 -12.70 3.99 8.61
C ASN A 254 -11.51 4.43 7.73
N GLY A 255 -10.48 3.61 7.66
CA GLY A 255 -9.26 3.88 6.88
C GLY A 255 -8.35 2.67 6.82
N PRO A 256 -7.25 2.77 6.09
CA PRO A 256 -6.33 1.65 5.94
C PRO A 256 -5.62 1.35 7.26
N ARG A 257 -5.44 0.06 7.54
CA ARG A 257 -4.66 -0.46 8.66
C ARG A 257 -3.68 -1.50 8.14
N VAL A 258 -2.58 -1.70 8.86
CA VAL A 258 -1.62 -2.77 8.59
C VAL A 258 -1.42 -3.58 9.87
N GLU A 259 -1.37 -4.86 9.73
CA GLU A 259 -1.02 -5.78 10.81
C GLU A 259 0.21 -6.59 10.39
N THR A 260 1.23 -6.57 11.24
CA THR A 260 2.42 -7.40 11.10
C THR A 260 2.49 -8.41 12.26
N ASP A 261 3.49 -9.28 12.29
CA ASP A 261 3.69 -10.19 13.42
C ASP A 261 3.83 -9.42 14.73
N ASP A 262 4.47 -8.26 14.71
CA ASP A 262 4.85 -7.50 15.90
C ASP A 262 3.91 -6.33 16.22
N TYR A 263 3.20 -5.77 15.24
CA TYR A 263 2.50 -4.50 15.37
C TYR A 263 1.08 -4.49 14.83
N LEU A 264 0.22 -3.73 15.53
CA LEU A 264 -0.98 -3.12 14.94
C LEU A 264 -0.61 -1.72 14.48
N ILE A 265 -1.02 -1.35 13.28
CA ILE A 265 -0.65 -0.09 12.64
C ILE A 265 -1.89 0.56 12.02
N SER A 266 -2.25 1.74 12.48
CA SER A 266 -3.29 2.56 11.85
C SER A 266 -2.66 3.64 10.97
N LEU A 267 -3.25 3.91 9.82
CA LEU A 267 -2.75 4.88 8.86
C LEU A 267 -3.70 6.10 8.76
N GLY A 268 -3.14 7.28 8.95
CA GLY A 268 -3.82 8.53 8.71
C GLY A 268 -3.56 9.01 7.28
N ALA A 269 -4.31 8.45 6.33
CA ALA A 269 -4.23 8.75 4.91
C ALA A 269 -5.40 9.64 4.49
N GLN A 270 -5.13 10.71 3.71
CA GLN A 270 -6.10 11.78 3.47
C GLN A 270 -5.83 12.54 2.16
N PRO A 271 -6.61 12.33 1.11
CA PRO A 271 -6.37 13.00 -0.17
C PRO A 271 -6.68 14.50 -0.13
N GLU A 272 -7.67 14.91 0.67
CA GLU A 272 -8.15 16.29 0.77
C GLU A 272 -7.24 17.21 1.59
N PHE A 273 -6.32 16.63 2.37
CA PHE A 273 -5.39 17.38 3.24
C PHE A 273 -3.94 17.02 2.93
N SER A 274 -3.60 16.80 1.67
CA SER A 274 -2.23 16.45 1.29
C SER A 274 -1.21 17.43 1.91
N SER A 275 -0.06 16.88 2.33
CA SER A 275 1.01 17.59 3.04
C SER A 275 0.67 18.02 4.48
N SER A 276 -0.39 17.49 5.09
CA SER A 276 -0.72 17.77 6.50
C SER A 276 -0.39 16.58 7.41
N LEU A 277 0.87 16.51 7.86
CA LEU A 277 1.30 15.46 8.80
C LEU A 277 0.51 15.51 10.12
N ASP A 278 0.16 16.71 10.61
CA ASP A 278 -0.65 16.88 11.82
C ASP A 278 -2.02 16.22 11.67
N ARG A 279 -2.66 16.40 10.52
CA ARG A 279 -3.95 15.75 10.24
C ARG A 279 -3.80 14.24 10.13
N GLY A 280 -2.76 13.77 9.46
CA GLY A 280 -2.41 12.35 9.38
C GLY A 280 -2.23 11.71 10.76
N LEU A 281 -1.47 12.38 11.64
CA LEU A 281 -1.28 11.95 13.03
C LEU A 281 -2.61 11.85 13.78
N GLN A 282 -3.46 12.87 13.70
CA GLN A 282 -4.79 12.85 14.36
C GLN A 282 -5.67 11.71 13.86
N MET A 283 -5.67 11.44 12.55
CA MET A 283 -6.45 10.35 11.95
C MET A 283 -5.94 8.99 12.40
N ALA A 284 -4.62 8.75 12.33
CA ALA A 284 -4.00 7.51 12.77
C ALA A 284 -4.29 7.24 14.25
N THR A 285 -4.14 8.26 15.11
CA THR A 285 -4.42 8.13 16.55
C THR A 285 -5.88 7.81 16.82
N THR A 286 -6.79 8.52 16.17
CA THR A 286 -8.24 8.30 16.34
C THR A 286 -8.66 6.91 15.90
N ASP A 287 -8.15 6.43 14.78
CA ASP A 287 -8.46 5.09 14.29
C ASP A 287 -7.86 4.00 15.19
N MET A 288 -6.64 4.19 15.71
CA MET A 288 -6.03 3.26 16.67
C MET A 288 -6.87 3.15 17.95
N ILE A 289 -7.37 4.26 18.50
CA ILE A 289 -8.26 4.22 19.67
C ILE A 289 -9.50 3.37 19.36
N ARG A 290 -10.14 3.59 18.21
CA ARG A 290 -11.31 2.80 17.77
C ARG A 290 -10.98 1.33 17.61
N TRP A 291 -9.82 1.00 17.07
CA TRP A 291 -9.37 -0.39 16.91
C TRP A 291 -9.16 -1.07 18.26
N LEU A 292 -8.45 -0.43 19.18
CA LEU A 292 -8.19 -0.95 20.51
C LEU A 292 -9.45 -1.12 21.36
N THR A 293 -10.38 -0.16 21.27
CA THR A 293 -11.64 -0.23 22.04
C THR A 293 -12.67 -1.19 21.37
N GLY A 294 -12.68 -1.30 20.05
CA GLY A 294 -13.61 -2.17 19.31
C GLY A 294 -13.16 -3.62 19.31
N ASP A 295 -12.01 -3.92 18.70
CA ASP A 295 -11.58 -5.31 18.47
C ASP A 295 -10.93 -5.92 19.73
N TYR A 296 -10.20 -5.11 20.52
CA TYR A 296 -9.49 -5.56 21.73
C TYR A 296 -10.26 -5.29 23.03
N GLN A 297 -11.43 -4.65 22.94
CA GLN A 297 -12.32 -4.36 24.08
C GLN A 297 -11.64 -3.62 25.24
N LEU A 298 -10.59 -2.80 24.93
CA LEU A 298 -9.95 -1.99 25.96
C LEU A 298 -10.86 -0.82 26.36
N GLU A 299 -10.86 -0.46 27.63
CA GLU A 299 -11.49 0.78 28.07
C GLU A 299 -10.78 1.98 27.40
N PRO A 300 -11.51 3.05 27.06
CA PRO A 300 -10.93 4.20 26.36
C PRO A 300 -9.70 4.80 27.08
N TRP A 301 -9.73 4.86 28.41
CA TRP A 301 -8.58 5.36 29.20
C TRP A 301 -7.38 4.44 29.08
N ALA A 302 -7.58 3.12 29.04
CA ALA A 302 -6.49 2.14 28.90
C ALA A 302 -5.86 2.21 27.51
N ALA A 303 -6.69 2.33 26.45
CA ALA A 303 -6.21 2.56 25.08
C ALA A 303 -5.34 3.84 25.00
N ASN A 304 -5.79 4.94 25.63
CA ASN A 304 -5.05 6.20 25.68
C ASN A 304 -3.68 6.03 26.38
N GLN A 305 -3.66 5.35 27.54
CA GLN A 305 -2.41 5.10 28.28
C GLN A 305 -1.45 4.18 27.50
N LEU A 306 -1.98 3.15 26.83
CA LEU A 306 -1.19 2.27 25.97
C LEU A 306 -0.53 3.04 24.82
N ILE A 307 -1.31 3.88 24.13
CA ILE A 307 -0.79 4.75 23.05
C ILE A 307 0.29 5.68 23.61
N GLY A 308 0.01 6.37 24.72
CA GLY A 308 0.95 7.32 25.34
C GLY A 308 2.24 6.70 25.86
N ALA A 309 2.19 5.43 26.28
CA ALA A 309 3.36 4.75 26.87
C ALA A 309 4.24 4.06 25.81
N VAL A 310 3.65 3.44 24.79
CA VAL A 310 4.39 2.56 23.86
C VAL A 310 4.10 2.79 22.38
N GLY A 311 3.18 3.70 22.05
CA GLY A 311 2.88 4.07 20.68
C GLY A 311 4.10 4.67 19.97
N LYS A 312 4.26 4.34 18.69
CA LYS A 312 5.31 4.88 17.82
C LYS A 312 4.67 5.48 16.57
N TYR A 313 5.04 6.70 16.27
CA TYR A 313 4.60 7.36 15.04
C TYR A 313 5.68 7.26 13.98
N ASP A 314 5.27 6.90 12.74
CA ASP A 314 6.11 6.96 11.56
C ASP A 314 5.58 8.03 10.61
N VAL A 315 6.47 8.76 9.97
CA VAL A 315 6.15 9.51 8.77
C VAL A 315 6.07 8.51 7.63
N VAL A 316 4.88 8.24 7.13
CA VAL A 316 4.66 7.28 6.04
C VAL A 316 5.07 7.89 4.71
N THR A 317 4.54 9.08 4.41
CA THR A 317 5.03 9.92 3.31
C THR A 317 5.02 11.39 3.72
N VAL A 318 6.05 12.13 3.34
CA VAL A 318 6.13 13.58 3.57
C VAL A 318 4.99 14.34 2.89
N ALA A 319 4.28 13.71 1.98
CA ALA A 319 3.06 14.22 1.35
C ALA A 319 1.82 14.21 2.26
N GLY A 320 1.94 13.78 3.53
CA GLY A 320 0.89 13.98 4.53
C GLY A 320 0.28 12.72 5.12
N THR A 321 0.92 11.55 5.02
CA THR A 321 0.46 10.31 5.65
C THR A 321 1.32 9.95 6.85
N MET A 322 0.64 9.64 7.98
CA MET A 322 1.27 9.21 9.23
C MET A 322 0.77 7.82 9.62
N ALA A 323 1.61 7.06 10.31
CA ALA A 323 1.22 5.82 10.95
C ALA A 323 1.36 5.90 12.46
N LEU A 324 0.51 5.18 13.20
CA LEU A 324 0.69 4.89 14.62
C LEU A 324 0.81 3.38 14.78
N ARG A 325 1.90 2.94 15.38
CA ARG A 325 2.18 1.52 15.67
C ARG A 325 2.05 1.21 17.17
N ILE A 326 1.35 0.13 17.49
CA ILE A 326 1.26 -0.44 18.85
C ILE A 326 1.85 -1.85 18.84
N PRO A 327 2.85 -2.16 19.69
CA PRO A 327 3.42 -3.50 19.75
C PRO A 327 2.40 -4.52 20.29
N LYS A 328 2.12 -5.58 19.53
CA LYS A 328 1.13 -6.63 19.88
C LYS A 328 1.44 -7.36 21.17
N LYS A 329 2.72 -7.38 21.61
CA LYS A 329 3.13 -8.00 22.88
C LYS A 329 2.46 -7.42 24.11
N TYR A 330 1.91 -6.20 24.04
CA TYR A 330 1.19 -5.54 25.14
C TYR A 330 -0.33 -5.74 25.07
N LEU A 331 -0.82 -6.47 24.08
CA LEU A 331 -2.25 -6.76 23.86
C LEU A 331 -2.62 -8.22 24.19
N LYS A 332 -1.75 -8.93 24.85
CA LYS A 332 -1.92 -10.35 25.24
C LYS A 332 -2.53 -10.46 26.62
#